data_398eccad8b5e3f497bb6add6936c26a0
#
_entry.id   398eccad8b5e3f497bb6add6936c26a0
#
_cell.length_a   1.000
_cell.length_b   1.000
_cell.length_c   1.000
_cell.angle_alpha   90.00
_cell.angle_beta   90.00
_cell.angle_gamma   90.00
#
_symmetry.space_group_name_H-M   'P 1'
#
loop_
_entity.id
_entity.type
_entity.pdbx_description
1 polymer ?
#
loop_
_entity_poly.entity_id
_entity_poly.type
_entity_poly.pdbx_seq_one_letter_code
_entity_poly.pdbx_strand_id
1 'polypeptide(L)'
;KYLLYILPAFFVLFIAGFRTQMAAILLALGLFTYSVKKIASVKYMFLFLIVIGVLSQTSVVQNSINNMMKRQEAGDTFTNEDYIRVIQFNYFTKEHFKSPVEYVFGSGIPNPRTKYGQPFYTVDPALGPYNGWHDWGIVGLSWMIGIPAVLALLFPVFRIIRRKCDDNILFLKFFYIFLLLSSFTTVEFYRVGSFFFHGLLFYLYELYHRRSKHDNIGHTQKVLGQTRRVVNS
;
A
#
# COMPACT_ATOMS: atom_id res chain seq x y z
N LYS A 1 -11.79 14.54 -12.91
CA LYS A 1 -11.29 15.36 -11.77
C LYS A 1 -10.17 14.66 -10.99
N TYR A 2 -10.27 13.37 -10.66
CA TYR A 2 -9.28 12.65 -9.83
C TYR A 2 -7.91 12.50 -10.51
N LEU A 3 -7.85 12.42 -11.84
CA LEU A 3 -6.59 12.29 -12.58
C LEU A 3 -5.66 13.50 -12.37
N LEU A 4 -6.22 14.70 -12.18
CA LEU A 4 -5.46 15.91 -11.92
C LEU A 4 -4.65 15.84 -10.60
N TYR A 5 -5.10 15.06 -9.62
CA TYR A 5 -4.38 14.87 -8.36
C TYR A 5 -3.36 13.71 -8.43
N ILE A 6 -3.64 12.72 -9.27
CA ILE A 6 -2.77 11.55 -9.43
C ILE A 6 -1.48 11.92 -10.18
N LEU A 7 -1.56 12.78 -11.19
CA LEU A 7 -0.39 13.22 -11.97
C LEU A 7 0.71 13.86 -11.10
N PRO A 8 0.44 14.88 -10.27
CA PRO A 8 1.44 15.46 -9.39
C PRO A 8 2.01 14.42 -8.39
N ALA A 9 1.16 13.58 -7.81
CA ALA A 9 1.60 12.56 -6.87
C ALA A 9 2.54 11.54 -7.53
N PHE A 10 2.19 11.09 -8.74
CA PHE A 10 3.05 10.20 -9.53
C PHE A 10 4.40 10.86 -9.86
N PHE A 11 4.38 12.13 -10.23
CA PHE A 11 5.60 12.88 -10.56
C PHE A 11 6.52 13.03 -9.36
N VAL A 12 5.97 13.35 -8.18
CA VAL A 12 6.74 13.41 -6.93
C VAL A 12 7.38 12.07 -6.59
N LEU A 13 6.63 10.96 -6.69
CA LEU A 13 7.17 9.62 -6.45
C LEU A 13 8.24 9.23 -7.45
N PHE A 14 8.10 9.69 -8.70
CA PHE A 14 9.09 9.46 -9.75
C PHE A 14 10.39 10.18 -9.44
N ILE A 15 10.34 11.49 -9.11
CA ILE A 15 11.53 12.29 -8.75
C ILE A 15 12.21 11.70 -7.51
N ALA A 16 11.43 11.25 -6.53
CA ALA A 16 11.94 10.62 -5.31
C ALA A 16 12.54 9.21 -5.55
N GLY A 17 12.37 8.64 -6.75
CA GLY A 17 12.97 7.36 -7.12
C GLY A 17 12.29 6.14 -6.50
N PHE A 18 11.03 6.25 -6.09
CA PHE A 18 10.26 5.17 -5.48
C PHE A 18 9.67 4.22 -6.53
N ARG A 19 10.51 3.35 -7.10
CA ARG A 19 10.16 2.43 -8.21
C ARG A 19 8.96 1.54 -7.90
N THR A 20 8.91 0.96 -6.70
CA THR A 20 7.84 0.04 -6.29
C THR A 20 6.49 0.74 -6.17
N GLN A 21 6.47 1.97 -5.59
CA GLN A 21 5.23 2.75 -5.51
C GLN A 21 4.74 3.18 -6.89
N MET A 22 5.65 3.51 -7.81
CA MET A 22 5.28 3.82 -9.20
C MET A 22 4.61 2.62 -9.87
N ALA A 23 5.22 1.44 -9.78
CA ALA A 23 4.63 0.21 -10.31
C ALA A 23 3.27 -0.10 -9.66
N ALA A 24 3.16 0.07 -8.35
CA ALA A 24 1.93 -0.14 -7.60
C ALA A 24 0.81 0.83 -8.03
N ILE A 25 1.13 2.13 -8.24
CA ILE A 25 0.16 3.11 -8.76
C ILE A 25 -0.31 2.73 -10.16
N LEU A 26 0.61 2.41 -11.07
CA LEU A 26 0.25 2.03 -12.45
C LEU A 26 -0.66 0.80 -12.47
N LEU A 27 -0.34 -0.21 -11.67
CA LEU A 27 -1.17 -1.41 -11.56
C LEU A 27 -2.54 -1.11 -10.95
N ALA A 28 -2.61 -0.34 -9.88
CA ALA A 28 -3.87 0.05 -9.24
C ALA A 28 -4.75 0.88 -10.20
N LEU A 29 -4.17 1.82 -10.95
CA LEU A 29 -4.86 2.59 -11.98
C LEU A 29 -5.36 1.71 -13.14
N GLY A 30 -4.54 0.77 -13.59
CA GLY A 30 -4.93 -0.20 -14.61
C GLY A 30 -6.15 -1.02 -14.17
N LEU A 31 -6.12 -1.56 -12.95
CA LEU A 31 -7.23 -2.29 -12.37
C LEU A 31 -8.49 -1.40 -12.17
N PHE A 32 -8.30 -0.15 -11.76
CA PHE A 32 -9.40 0.81 -11.64
C PHE A 32 -10.07 1.07 -12.99
N THR A 33 -9.29 1.39 -14.04
CA THR A 33 -9.83 1.65 -15.37
C THR A 33 -10.55 0.45 -15.94
N TYR A 34 -10.02 -0.75 -15.75
CA TYR A 34 -10.65 -2.01 -16.13
C TYR A 34 -11.99 -2.21 -15.40
N SER A 35 -12.04 -1.93 -14.11
CA SER A 35 -13.24 -2.13 -13.27
C SER A 35 -14.37 -1.17 -13.59
N VAL A 36 -14.05 0.08 -13.93
CA VAL A 36 -15.06 1.11 -14.23
C VAL A 36 -15.71 0.90 -15.61
N LYS A 37 -15.07 0.14 -16.51
CA LYS A 37 -15.57 -0.21 -17.87
C LYS A 37 -16.10 1.00 -18.69
N LYS A 38 -15.72 2.22 -18.34
CA LYS A 38 -16.12 3.43 -19.06
C LYS A 38 -15.06 3.80 -20.09
N ILE A 39 -15.45 3.97 -21.34
CA ILE A 39 -14.56 4.41 -22.44
C ILE A 39 -13.78 5.68 -22.05
N ALA A 40 -14.43 6.58 -21.31
CA ALA A 40 -13.77 7.77 -20.77
C ALA A 40 -12.54 7.45 -19.91
N SER A 41 -12.59 6.39 -19.09
CA SER A 41 -11.46 5.97 -18.25
C SER A 41 -10.25 5.54 -19.08
N VAL A 42 -10.48 4.84 -20.19
CA VAL A 42 -9.41 4.43 -21.12
C VAL A 42 -8.75 5.64 -21.78
N LYS A 43 -9.55 6.64 -22.21
CA LYS A 43 -9.01 7.89 -22.76
C LYS A 43 -8.12 8.63 -21.74
N TYR A 44 -8.55 8.72 -20.48
CA TYR A 44 -7.74 9.37 -19.44
C TYR A 44 -6.47 8.59 -19.10
N MET A 45 -6.52 7.26 -19.12
CA MET A 45 -5.31 6.44 -18.96
C MET A 45 -4.33 6.67 -20.12
N PHE A 46 -4.82 6.75 -21.36
CA PHE A 46 -3.99 7.04 -22.51
C PHE A 46 -3.37 8.44 -22.44
N LEU A 47 -4.16 9.45 -22.08
CA LEU A 47 -3.66 10.81 -21.84
C LEU A 47 -2.59 10.84 -20.73
N PHE A 48 -2.79 10.07 -19.65
CA PHE A 48 -1.79 9.94 -18.58
C PHE A 48 -0.47 9.35 -19.08
N LEU A 49 -0.51 8.31 -19.91
CA LEU A 49 0.68 7.72 -20.53
C LEU A 49 1.41 8.69 -21.46
N ILE A 50 0.65 9.48 -22.26
CA ILE A 50 1.22 10.53 -23.11
C ILE A 50 1.94 11.57 -22.26
N VAL A 51 1.31 12.06 -21.19
CA VAL A 51 1.92 13.05 -20.29
C VAL A 51 3.20 12.51 -19.64
N ILE A 52 3.19 11.25 -19.20
CA ILE A 52 4.42 10.58 -18.69
C ILE A 52 5.48 10.53 -19.80
N GLY A 53 5.12 10.14 -21.01
CA GLY A 53 6.02 10.09 -22.16
C GLY A 53 6.68 11.45 -22.47
N VAL A 54 5.90 12.53 -22.42
CA VAL A 54 6.42 13.89 -22.61
C VAL A 54 7.32 14.31 -21.44
N LEU A 55 6.89 14.07 -20.19
CA LEU A 55 7.68 14.39 -19.01
C LEU A 55 8.98 13.59 -18.94
N SER A 56 9.01 12.37 -19.49
CA SER A 56 10.22 11.54 -19.53
C SER A 56 11.36 12.15 -20.36
N GLN A 57 11.05 13.10 -21.22
CA GLN A 57 12.06 13.84 -22.00
C GLN A 57 12.69 15.01 -21.22
N THR A 58 12.18 15.34 -20.04
CA THR A 58 12.73 16.41 -19.23
C THR A 58 14.06 16.01 -18.58
N SER A 59 14.97 16.95 -18.44
CA SER A 59 16.28 16.71 -17.79
C SER A 59 16.14 16.21 -16.34
N VAL A 60 15.11 16.65 -15.64
CA VAL A 60 14.80 16.20 -14.25
C VAL A 60 14.50 14.71 -14.22
N VAL A 61 13.68 14.24 -15.16
CA VAL A 61 13.29 12.83 -15.26
C VAL A 61 14.47 11.98 -15.73
N GLN A 62 15.21 12.44 -16.73
CA GLN A 62 16.41 11.75 -17.22
C GLN A 62 17.47 11.61 -16.12
N ASN A 63 17.71 12.66 -15.34
CA ASN A 63 18.63 12.60 -14.22
C ASN A 63 18.17 11.61 -13.14
N SER A 64 16.86 11.53 -12.86
CA SER A 64 16.30 10.55 -11.92
C SER A 64 16.49 9.12 -12.43
N ILE A 65 16.26 8.86 -13.72
CA ILE A 65 16.50 7.55 -14.34
C ILE A 65 17.98 7.19 -14.26
N ASN A 66 18.87 8.10 -14.64
CA ASN A 66 20.31 7.87 -14.58
C ASN A 66 20.80 7.58 -13.16
N ASN A 67 20.28 8.30 -12.17
CA ASN A 67 20.58 8.02 -10.76
C ASN A 67 20.07 6.65 -10.30
N MET A 68 18.89 6.22 -10.77
CA MET A 68 18.39 4.87 -10.49
C MET A 68 19.27 3.79 -11.13
N MET A 69 19.73 3.99 -12.36
CA MET A 69 20.64 3.08 -13.06
C MET A 69 21.99 2.99 -12.35
N LYS A 70 22.59 4.14 -12.00
CA LYS A 70 23.85 4.18 -11.24
C LYS A 70 23.76 3.43 -9.91
N ARG A 71 22.66 3.54 -9.17
CA ARG A 71 22.45 2.78 -7.94
C ARG A 71 22.39 1.27 -8.21
N GLN A 72 21.73 0.87 -9.28
CA GLN A 72 21.67 -0.53 -9.67
C GLN A 72 23.03 -1.09 -10.08
N GLU A 73 23.83 -0.30 -10.81
CA GLU A 73 25.22 -0.62 -11.17
C GLU A 73 26.14 -0.65 -9.94
N ALA A 74 25.86 0.19 -8.94
CA ALA A 74 26.58 0.21 -7.66
C ALA A 74 26.21 -0.97 -6.72
N GLY A 75 25.36 -1.90 -7.17
CA GLY A 75 25.08 -3.13 -6.44
C GLY A 75 23.78 -3.16 -5.65
N ASP A 76 22.84 -2.22 -5.86
CA ASP A 76 21.49 -2.23 -5.27
C ASP A 76 20.63 -3.36 -5.88
N THR A 77 21.12 -4.60 -5.87
CA THR A 77 20.43 -5.77 -6.42
C THR A 77 20.39 -6.90 -5.38
N PHE A 78 19.33 -7.68 -5.38
CA PHE A 78 19.18 -8.84 -4.47
C PHE A 78 20.17 -9.97 -4.73
N THR A 79 20.91 -9.92 -5.83
CA THR A 79 22.00 -10.84 -6.14
C THR A 79 23.33 -10.45 -5.48
N ASN A 80 23.44 -9.22 -4.98
CA ASN A 80 24.61 -8.72 -4.29
C ASN A 80 24.47 -8.95 -2.77
N GLU A 81 25.38 -9.72 -2.18
CA GLU A 81 25.38 -10.02 -0.75
C GLU A 81 25.66 -8.79 0.12
N ASP A 82 26.36 -7.79 -0.41
CA ASP A 82 26.64 -6.51 0.27
C ASP A 82 25.46 -5.53 0.20
N TYR A 83 24.40 -5.87 -0.54
CA TYR A 83 23.22 -5.02 -0.58
C TYR A 83 22.50 -4.99 0.77
N ILE A 84 22.30 -3.81 1.31
CA ILE A 84 21.75 -3.63 2.68
C ILE A 84 20.50 -4.45 2.97
N ARG A 85 19.58 -4.60 2.00
CA ARG A 85 18.38 -5.41 2.18
C ARG A 85 18.68 -6.91 2.27
N VAL A 86 19.69 -7.40 1.55
CA VAL A 86 20.12 -8.79 1.64
C VAL A 86 20.74 -9.06 3.01
N ILE A 87 21.58 -8.13 3.49
CA ILE A 87 22.16 -8.19 4.84
C ILE A 87 21.05 -8.23 5.89
N GLN A 88 20.08 -7.30 5.81
CA GLN A 88 18.95 -7.25 6.72
C GLN A 88 18.11 -8.54 6.70
N PHE A 89 17.81 -9.06 5.50
CA PHE A 89 17.06 -10.30 5.36
C PHE A 89 17.80 -11.48 6.01
N ASN A 90 19.08 -11.61 5.75
CA ASN A 90 19.91 -12.65 6.35
C ASN A 90 19.94 -12.53 7.88
N TYR A 91 20.10 -11.32 8.40
CA TYR A 91 20.06 -11.06 9.83
C TYR A 91 18.73 -11.52 10.45
N PHE A 92 17.59 -11.08 9.92
CA PHE A 92 16.28 -11.45 10.47
C PHE A 92 15.94 -12.93 10.30
N THR A 93 16.39 -13.56 9.23
CA THR A 93 16.06 -14.98 8.98
C THR A 93 17.02 -15.97 9.65
N LYS A 94 18.27 -15.57 9.97
CA LYS A 94 19.29 -16.50 10.46
C LYS A 94 19.76 -16.20 11.89
N GLU A 95 19.78 -14.92 12.30
CA GLU A 95 20.47 -14.49 13.53
C GLU A 95 19.53 -13.88 14.58
N HIS A 96 18.51 -13.14 14.14
CA HIS A 96 17.67 -12.34 15.03
C HIS A 96 16.79 -13.18 15.96
N PHE A 97 16.11 -14.18 15.41
CA PHE A 97 15.17 -14.99 16.18
C PHE A 97 15.87 -16.16 16.86
N LYS A 98 15.67 -16.26 18.17
CA LYS A 98 16.25 -17.30 19.02
C LYS A 98 15.39 -18.55 19.10
N SER A 99 14.10 -18.44 18.76
CA SER A 99 13.15 -19.53 18.85
C SER A 99 12.15 -19.52 17.70
N PRO A 100 11.59 -20.68 17.30
CA PRO A 100 10.51 -20.73 16.30
C PRO A 100 9.27 -19.90 16.69
N VAL A 101 9.03 -19.70 17.98
CA VAL A 101 7.89 -18.93 18.49
C VAL A 101 8.03 -17.46 18.10
N GLU A 102 9.24 -16.91 18.15
CA GLU A 102 9.52 -15.52 17.79
C GLU A 102 9.26 -15.25 16.28
N TYR A 103 9.46 -16.24 15.41
CA TYR A 103 9.09 -16.13 14.00
C TYR A 103 7.58 -15.93 13.81
N VAL A 104 6.76 -16.55 14.66
CA VAL A 104 5.31 -16.48 14.55
C VAL A 104 4.77 -15.23 15.23
N PHE A 105 5.23 -14.93 16.44
CA PHE A 105 4.68 -13.86 17.29
C PHE A 105 5.50 -12.56 17.25
N GLY A 106 6.63 -12.56 16.57
CA GLY A 106 7.52 -11.42 16.46
C GLY A 106 8.42 -11.24 17.71
N SER A 107 9.42 -10.40 17.54
CA SER A 107 10.41 -10.11 18.61
C SER A 107 10.09 -8.85 19.42
N GLY A 108 9.02 -8.16 19.10
CA GLY A 108 8.63 -6.87 19.68
C GLY A 108 9.17 -5.67 18.91
N ILE A 109 8.46 -4.55 18.99
CA ILE A 109 8.87 -3.30 18.33
C ILE A 109 10.08 -2.73 19.09
N PRO A 110 11.23 -2.54 18.41
CA PRO A 110 12.44 -2.06 19.07
C PRO A 110 12.26 -0.59 19.48
N ASN A 111 12.71 -0.28 20.70
CA ASN A 111 12.78 1.10 21.19
C ASN A 111 14.24 1.60 21.06
N PRO A 112 14.51 2.71 20.35
CA PRO A 112 15.88 3.20 20.13
C PRO A 112 16.64 3.55 21.41
N ARG A 113 15.95 3.72 22.54
CA ARG A 113 16.56 4.02 23.85
C ARG A 113 16.99 2.77 24.61
N THR A 114 16.73 1.58 24.11
CA THR A 114 17.12 0.31 24.76
C THR A 114 18.29 -0.35 24.02
N LYS A 115 19.07 -1.15 24.76
CA LYS A 115 20.14 -1.97 24.15
C LYS A 115 19.64 -2.87 23.04
N TYR A 116 18.41 -3.38 23.18
CA TYR A 116 17.74 -4.18 22.15
C TYR A 116 17.44 -3.36 20.90
N GLY A 117 16.98 -2.12 21.06
CA GLY A 117 16.53 -1.28 19.95
C GLY A 117 17.64 -0.57 19.18
N GLN A 118 18.78 -0.28 19.83
CA GLN A 118 19.87 0.48 19.20
C GLN A 118 20.33 -0.05 17.84
N PRO A 119 20.58 -1.37 17.64
CA PRO A 119 21.01 -1.90 16.34
C PRO A 119 20.05 -1.67 15.18
N PHE A 120 18.80 -1.34 15.45
CA PHE A 120 17.76 -1.11 14.41
C PHE A 120 17.67 0.34 13.95
N TYR A 121 18.29 1.28 14.66
CA TYR A 121 18.14 2.72 14.40
C TYR A 121 19.48 3.45 14.24
N THR A 122 20.58 2.84 14.62
CA THR A 122 21.90 3.46 14.54
C THR A 122 22.79 2.74 13.56
N VAL A 123 23.49 3.52 12.73
CA VAL A 123 24.61 3.06 11.92
C VAL A 123 25.88 3.23 12.76
N ASP A 124 26.10 2.32 13.69
CA ASP A 124 27.29 2.30 14.52
C ASP A 124 28.14 1.08 14.14
N PRO A 125 29.39 1.28 13.66
CA PRO A 125 30.27 0.17 13.34
C PRO A 125 30.49 -0.82 14.49
N ALA A 126 30.37 -0.36 15.76
CA ALA A 126 30.50 -1.20 16.94
C ALA A 126 29.25 -2.09 17.20
N LEU A 127 28.10 -1.71 16.64
CA LEU A 127 26.83 -2.44 16.78
C LEU A 127 26.48 -3.29 15.56
N GLY A 128 27.35 -3.30 14.55
CA GLY A 128 27.11 -4.01 13.31
C GLY A 128 26.33 -3.22 12.26
N PRO A 129 25.96 -3.83 11.15
CA PRO A 129 25.23 -3.20 10.08
C PRO A 129 23.85 -2.73 10.54
N TYR A 130 23.36 -1.61 9.94
CA TYR A 130 22.01 -1.10 10.17
C TYR A 130 20.95 -2.16 9.82
N ASN A 131 20.22 -2.63 10.82
CA ASN A 131 19.22 -3.68 10.68
C ASN A 131 17.78 -3.11 10.60
N GLY A 132 17.56 -2.20 9.65
CA GLY A 132 16.27 -1.55 9.45
C GLY A 132 15.19 -2.48 8.93
N TRP A 133 14.32 -2.96 9.80
CA TRP A 133 13.16 -3.78 9.42
C TRP A 133 12.14 -3.03 8.55
N HIS A 134 12.17 -1.69 8.58
CA HIS A 134 11.25 -0.82 7.84
C HIS A 134 11.38 -0.98 6.31
N ASP A 135 12.55 -1.31 5.81
CA ASP A 135 12.81 -1.47 4.38
C ASP A 135 12.15 -2.73 3.79
N TRP A 136 11.66 -3.61 4.66
CA TRP A 136 10.94 -4.84 4.32
C TRP A 136 9.43 -4.73 4.46
N GLY A 137 8.90 -3.54 4.72
CA GLY A 137 7.47 -3.26 4.74
C GLY A 137 6.69 -4.20 5.65
N ILE A 138 5.65 -4.84 5.11
CA ILE A 138 4.80 -5.81 5.84
C ILE A 138 5.60 -7.01 6.36
N VAL A 139 6.61 -7.48 5.61
CA VAL A 139 7.47 -8.59 6.05
C VAL A 139 8.25 -8.16 7.28
N GLY A 140 8.91 -7.00 7.25
CA GLY A 140 9.62 -6.46 8.41
C GLY A 140 8.69 -6.20 9.60
N LEU A 141 7.45 -5.74 9.35
CA LEU A 141 6.45 -5.61 10.41
C LEU A 141 6.12 -6.97 11.04
N SER A 142 6.00 -8.04 10.23
CA SER A 142 5.73 -9.39 10.76
C SER A 142 6.86 -9.91 11.64
N TRP A 143 8.10 -9.52 11.38
CA TRP A 143 9.23 -9.84 12.27
C TRP A 143 9.12 -9.16 13.63
N MET A 144 8.49 -7.97 13.68
CA MET A 144 8.37 -7.21 14.94
C MET A 144 7.13 -7.59 15.75
N ILE A 145 5.94 -7.60 15.12
CA ILE A 145 4.66 -7.78 15.84
C ILE A 145 4.06 -9.18 15.64
N GLY A 146 4.66 -9.99 14.78
CA GLY A 146 4.21 -11.34 14.46
C GLY A 146 3.18 -11.43 13.33
N ILE A 147 3.11 -12.60 12.74
CA ILE A 147 2.20 -12.91 11.62
C ILE A 147 0.72 -12.73 12.01
N PRO A 148 0.24 -13.22 13.19
CA PRO A 148 -1.16 -13.07 13.56
C PRO A 148 -1.59 -11.60 13.69
N ALA A 149 -0.73 -10.74 14.24
CA ALA A 149 -1.02 -9.31 14.38
C ALA A 149 -1.08 -8.62 13.01
N VAL A 150 -0.16 -8.95 12.09
CA VAL A 150 -0.19 -8.44 10.71
C VAL A 150 -1.47 -8.89 10.00
N LEU A 151 -1.87 -10.15 10.12
CA LEU A 151 -3.10 -10.65 9.53
C LEU A 151 -4.34 -9.93 10.09
N ALA A 152 -4.37 -9.65 11.39
CA ALA A 152 -5.43 -8.87 12.03
C ALA A 152 -5.50 -7.44 11.47
N LEU A 153 -4.36 -6.78 11.26
CA LEU A 153 -4.29 -5.45 10.63
C LEU A 153 -4.75 -5.46 9.16
N LEU A 154 -4.44 -6.52 8.42
CA LEU A 154 -4.82 -6.65 7.02
C LEU A 154 -6.28 -7.09 6.81
N PHE A 155 -6.90 -7.71 7.81
CA PHE A 155 -8.26 -8.24 7.71
C PHE A 155 -9.28 -7.20 7.22
N PRO A 156 -9.41 -5.98 7.80
CA PRO A 156 -10.33 -4.98 7.33
C PRO A 156 -10.02 -4.51 5.90
N VAL A 157 -8.75 -4.49 5.50
CA VAL A 157 -8.33 -4.14 4.14
C VAL A 157 -8.83 -5.16 3.13
N PHE A 158 -8.61 -6.45 3.39
CA PHE A 158 -9.13 -7.52 2.53
C PHE A 158 -10.65 -7.52 2.46
N ARG A 159 -11.32 -7.19 3.57
CA ARG A 159 -12.78 -7.04 3.59
C ARG A 159 -13.26 -5.94 2.64
N ILE A 160 -12.59 -4.79 2.60
CA ILE A 160 -12.90 -3.69 1.66
C ILE A 160 -12.65 -4.13 0.22
N ILE A 161 -11.50 -4.75 -0.05
CA ILE A 161 -11.12 -5.15 -1.41
C ILE A 161 -12.10 -6.20 -1.99
N ARG A 162 -12.57 -7.14 -1.17
CA ARG A 162 -13.47 -8.23 -1.62
C ARG A 162 -14.92 -7.80 -1.79
N ARG A 163 -15.39 -6.82 -1.02
CA ARG A 163 -16.79 -6.39 -1.09
C ARG A 163 -17.08 -5.64 -2.39
N LYS A 164 -18.30 -5.81 -2.89
CA LYS A 164 -18.81 -4.96 -3.96
C LYS A 164 -18.95 -3.53 -3.42
N CYS A 165 -18.44 -2.57 -4.17
CA CYS A 165 -18.49 -1.15 -3.84
C CYS A 165 -19.19 -0.41 -4.97
N ASP A 166 -19.98 0.61 -4.61
CA ASP A 166 -20.52 1.54 -5.57
C ASP A 166 -19.41 2.45 -6.14
N ASP A 167 -19.66 3.03 -7.30
CA ASP A 167 -18.70 3.90 -8.01
C ASP A 167 -18.15 5.02 -7.11
N ASN A 168 -18.95 5.53 -6.15
CA ASN A 168 -18.59 6.63 -5.29
C ASN A 168 -17.47 6.33 -4.29
N ILE A 169 -17.35 5.06 -3.85
CA ILE A 169 -16.32 4.61 -2.89
C ILE A 169 -15.34 3.63 -3.51
N LEU A 170 -15.46 3.38 -4.82
CA LEU A 170 -14.59 2.46 -5.55
C LEU A 170 -13.11 2.86 -5.43
N PHE A 171 -12.81 4.16 -5.33
CA PHE A 171 -11.45 4.67 -5.13
C PHE A 171 -10.78 4.13 -3.87
N LEU A 172 -11.54 3.87 -2.78
CA LEU A 172 -10.99 3.30 -1.54
C LEU A 172 -10.42 1.91 -1.76
N LYS A 173 -11.12 1.09 -2.56
CA LYS A 173 -10.66 -0.24 -2.93
C LYS A 173 -9.29 -0.20 -3.63
N PHE A 174 -9.14 0.69 -4.60
CA PHE A 174 -7.90 0.82 -5.36
C PHE A 174 -6.79 1.49 -4.55
N PHE A 175 -7.13 2.41 -3.66
CA PHE A 175 -6.20 2.97 -2.70
C PHE A 175 -5.62 1.86 -1.79
N TYR A 176 -6.43 0.95 -1.27
CA TYR A 176 -5.93 -0.16 -0.47
C TYR A 176 -5.18 -1.22 -1.29
N ILE A 177 -5.54 -1.45 -2.55
CA ILE A 177 -4.74 -2.28 -3.45
C ILE A 177 -3.36 -1.65 -3.65
N PHE A 178 -3.31 -0.34 -3.94
CA PHE A 178 -2.04 0.39 -4.04
C PHE A 178 -1.20 0.29 -2.77
N LEU A 179 -1.81 0.53 -1.60
CA LEU A 179 -1.11 0.42 -0.32
C LEU A 179 -0.58 -0.99 -0.07
N LEU A 180 -1.33 -2.04 -0.35
CA LEU A 180 -0.86 -3.42 -0.21
C LEU A 180 0.34 -3.69 -1.11
N LEU A 181 0.27 -3.29 -2.37
CA LEU A 181 1.37 -3.50 -3.32
C LEU A 181 2.64 -2.73 -2.92
N SER A 182 2.49 -1.49 -2.43
CA SER A 182 3.64 -0.69 -1.97
C SER A 182 4.20 -1.18 -0.64
N SER A 183 3.39 -1.81 0.20
CA SER A 183 3.76 -2.23 1.56
C SER A 183 4.72 -3.42 1.63
N PHE A 184 5.03 -4.08 0.51
CA PHE A 184 6.09 -5.09 0.48
C PHE A 184 7.50 -4.50 0.62
N THR A 185 7.67 -3.23 0.30
CA THR A 185 8.99 -2.57 0.30
C THR A 185 9.01 -1.27 1.09
N THR A 186 7.89 -0.87 1.71
CA THR A 186 7.79 0.39 2.45
C THR A 186 6.87 0.27 3.65
N VAL A 187 7.11 1.12 4.64
CA VAL A 187 6.34 1.20 5.88
C VAL A 187 5.06 2.04 5.77
N GLU A 188 4.70 2.51 4.57
CA GLU A 188 3.62 3.48 4.41
C GLU A 188 2.27 3.02 4.99
N PHE A 189 2.02 1.71 4.97
CA PHE A 189 0.79 1.15 5.51
C PHE A 189 0.63 1.34 7.04
N TYR A 190 1.73 1.35 7.79
CA TYR A 190 1.71 1.40 9.27
C TYR A 190 2.62 2.49 9.87
N ARG A 191 3.04 3.48 9.06
CA ARG A 191 3.74 4.66 9.54
C ARG A 191 2.89 5.38 10.59
N VAL A 192 3.55 6.00 11.57
CA VAL A 192 2.88 6.84 12.57
C VAL A 192 2.04 7.90 11.85
N GLY A 193 0.75 7.98 12.17
CA GLY A 193 -0.23 8.81 11.46
C GLY A 193 -1.05 8.09 10.39
N SER A 194 -0.53 7.04 9.74
CA SER A 194 -1.31 6.24 8.78
C SER A 194 -2.49 5.55 9.46
N PHE A 195 -2.35 5.12 10.71
CA PHE A 195 -3.44 4.51 11.49
C PHE A 195 -4.65 5.45 11.66
N PHE A 196 -4.42 6.74 11.84
CA PHE A 196 -5.50 7.73 11.88
C PHE A 196 -6.24 7.78 10.54
N PHE A 197 -5.48 7.83 9.44
CA PHE A 197 -6.04 7.78 8.09
C PHE A 197 -6.82 6.50 7.83
N HIS A 198 -6.28 5.35 8.21
CA HIS A 198 -6.97 4.07 8.08
C HIS A 198 -8.26 4.04 8.89
N GLY A 199 -8.24 4.52 10.13
CA GLY A 199 -9.43 4.63 10.98
C GLY A 199 -10.52 5.47 10.33
N LEU A 200 -10.17 6.64 9.78
CA LEU A 200 -11.09 7.52 9.07
C LEU A 200 -11.65 6.85 7.80
N LEU A 201 -10.79 6.22 6.99
CA LEU A 201 -11.21 5.56 5.75
C LEU A 201 -12.11 4.34 6.03
N PHE A 202 -11.81 3.56 7.06
CA PHE A 202 -12.66 2.45 7.49
C PHE A 202 -14.00 2.93 8.01
N TYR A 203 -14.01 4.01 8.78
CA TYR A 203 -15.25 4.64 9.26
C TYR A 203 -16.12 5.11 8.09
N LEU A 204 -15.55 5.84 7.14
CA LEU A 204 -16.26 6.32 5.95
C LEU A 204 -16.81 5.14 5.11
N TYR A 205 -16.03 4.08 4.97
CA TYR A 205 -16.46 2.87 4.27
C TYR A 205 -17.66 2.21 4.95
N GLU A 206 -17.61 1.99 6.26
CA GLU A 206 -18.71 1.38 7.02
C GLU A 206 -19.96 2.28 7.03
N LEU A 207 -19.78 3.60 7.19
CA LEU A 207 -20.87 4.56 7.15
C LEU A 207 -21.61 4.49 5.80
N TYR A 208 -20.88 4.49 4.71
CA TYR A 208 -21.43 4.41 3.36
C TYR A 208 -22.14 3.05 3.14
N HIS A 209 -21.53 1.98 3.55
CA HIS A 209 -22.10 0.63 3.42
C HIS A 209 -23.40 0.46 4.22
N ARG A 210 -23.48 1.03 5.41
CA ARG A 210 -24.71 1.03 6.22
C ARG A 210 -25.83 1.83 5.55
N ARG A 211 -25.53 3.00 5.00
CA ARG A 211 -26.52 3.84 4.28
C ARG A 211 -27.07 3.09 3.06
N SER A 212 -26.20 2.56 2.21
CA SER A 212 -26.61 1.80 1.02
C SER A 212 -27.50 0.58 1.38
N LYS A 213 -27.22 -0.10 2.48
CA LYS A 213 -28.07 -1.20 2.95
C LYS A 213 -29.44 -0.72 3.41
N HIS A 214 -29.53 0.41 4.09
CA HIS A 214 -30.78 0.99 4.57
C HIS A 214 -31.69 1.45 3.42
N ASP A 215 -31.10 2.10 2.41
CA ASP A 215 -31.82 2.56 1.23
C ASP A 215 -32.39 1.39 0.42
N ASN A 216 -31.64 0.30 0.27
CA ASN A 216 -32.10 -0.91 -0.39
C ASN A 216 -33.28 -1.57 0.34
N ILE A 217 -33.27 -1.62 1.68
CA ILE A 217 -34.37 -2.17 2.49
C ILE A 217 -35.62 -1.30 2.33
N GLY A 218 -35.47 0.02 2.40
CA GLY A 218 -36.57 0.97 2.21
C GLY A 218 -37.23 0.87 0.83
N HIS A 219 -36.41 0.68 -0.22
CA HIS A 219 -36.91 0.50 -1.58
C HIS A 219 -37.66 -0.83 -1.73
N THR A 220 -37.16 -1.93 -1.18
CA THR A 220 -37.81 -3.24 -1.21
C THR A 220 -39.15 -3.23 -0.48
N GLN A 221 -39.26 -2.57 0.67
CA GLN A 221 -40.51 -2.43 1.40
C GLN A 221 -41.55 -1.60 0.64
N LYS A 222 -41.13 -0.53 -0.04
CA LYS A 222 -42.03 0.26 -0.89
C LYS A 222 -42.61 -0.56 -2.05
N VAL A 223 -41.76 -1.32 -2.74
CA VAL A 223 -42.18 -2.18 -3.86
C VAL A 223 -43.16 -3.25 -3.37
N LEU A 224 -42.86 -3.93 -2.27
CA LEU A 224 -43.77 -4.91 -1.68
C LEU A 224 -45.12 -4.33 -1.22
N GLY A 225 -45.11 -3.10 -0.68
CA GLY A 225 -46.31 -2.37 -0.30
C GLY A 225 -47.19 -1.97 -1.49
N GLN A 226 -46.60 -1.61 -2.62
CA GLN A 226 -47.34 -1.34 -3.85
C GLN A 226 -47.94 -2.61 -4.47
N THR A 227 -47.20 -3.71 -4.51
CA THR A 227 -47.68 -4.99 -5.05
C THR A 227 -48.88 -5.52 -4.25
N ARG A 228 -48.86 -5.37 -2.92
CA ARG A 228 -50.02 -5.77 -2.07
C ARG A 228 -51.27 -4.92 -2.34
N ARG A 229 -51.15 -3.64 -2.68
CA ARG A 229 -52.30 -2.78 -2.99
C ARG A 229 -52.93 -3.16 -4.33
N VAL A 230 -52.13 -3.54 -5.32
CA VAL A 230 -52.63 -3.96 -6.65
C VAL A 230 -53.34 -5.33 -6.61
N VAL A 231 -52.91 -6.23 -5.73
CA VAL A 231 -53.52 -7.58 -5.59
C VAL A 231 -54.85 -7.53 -4.82
N ASN A 232 -55.07 -6.50 -3.99
CA ASN A 232 -56.29 -6.36 -3.17
C ASN A 232 -57.31 -5.38 -3.78
N SER A 233 -57.10 -4.83 -4.95
CA SER A 233 -58.02 -4.03 -5.76
C SER A 233 -58.63 -4.89 -6.89
#